data_a5049d3fd11a7ddc50fa41b73eb50bdc
#
_entry.id   a5049d3fd11a7ddc50fa41b73eb50bdc
#
_cell.length_a   1.000
_cell.length_b   1.000
_cell.length_c   1.000
_cell.angle_alpha   90.00
_cell.angle_beta   90.00
_cell.angle_gamma   90.00
#
_symmetry.space_group_name_H-M   'P 1'
#
loop_
_entity.id
_entity.type
_entity.pdbx_description
1 polymer ?
#
loop_
_entity_poly.entity_id
_entity_poly.type
_entity_poly.pdbx_seq_one_letter_code
_entity_poly.pdbx_strand_id
1 'polypeptide(L)'
;MVQRAYPLEPPRHERTEMMTLPTAYLAPEEWYRLWYEGFPGAQASPPAKWKDDIYCQIEVMESFPKQTYRNRCTITTPDGPLTLTVPVKHSERKQLTRDVEISYQKHWQHQHWIALVSAYKRTPYFDYYMDYFRPFYEKETKFLLDLNEGLHEVIQTLLINQPPQANSETQAPLQHTTDWQAQDLETCFGNGISILDKLMEFGPETIMKI
;
A
#
# COMPACT_ATOMS: atom_id res chain seq x y z
N MET A 1 -32.38 -39.03 2.14
CA MET A 1 -32.18 -37.71 2.74
C MET A 1 -30.78 -37.69 3.33
N VAL A 2 -29.83 -37.04 2.65
CA VAL A 2 -28.45 -36.87 3.13
C VAL A 2 -28.36 -35.51 3.78
N GLN A 3 -28.21 -35.46 5.09
CA GLN A 3 -27.92 -34.24 5.83
C GLN A 3 -26.50 -33.78 5.44
N ARG A 4 -26.42 -32.59 4.82
CA ARG A 4 -25.15 -31.85 4.67
C ARG A 4 -24.70 -31.38 6.06
N ALA A 5 -23.62 -31.99 6.54
CA ALA A 5 -22.90 -31.49 7.70
C ALA A 5 -22.26 -30.14 7.30
N TYR A 6 -22.63 -29.07 8.00
CA TYR A 6 -21.91 -27.80 7.96
C TYR A 6 -20.56 -28.01 8.65
N PRO A 7 -19.47 -27.46 8.12
CA PRO A 7 -18.20 -27.52 8.81
C PRO A 7 -18.34 -26.82 10.16
N LEU A 8 -17.82 -27.47 11.19
CA LEU A 8 -17.72 -26.96 12.55
C LEU A 8 -16.99 -25.61 12.53
N GLU A 9 -17.52 -24.65 13.28
CA GLU A 9 -16.84 -23.38 13.53
C GLU A 9 -15.39 -23.68 13.94
N PRO A 10 -14.39 -22.93 13.40
CA PRO A 10 -13.03 -23.08 13.84
C PRO A 10 -12.93 -22.81 15.35
N PRO A 11 -12.02 -23.47 16.06
CA PRO A 11 -11.88 -23.29 17.49
C PRO A 11 -11.62 -21.79 17.79
N ARG A 12 -12.30 -21.26 18.81
CA ARG A 12 -12.10 -19.91 19.31
C ARG A 12 -10.69 -19.79 19.90
N HIS A 13 -9.70 -19.65 19.04
CA HIS A 13 -8.38 -19.20 19.46
C HIS A 13 -8.37 -17.68 19.36
N GLU A 14 -8.10 -17.08 20.51
CA GLU A 14 -7.61 -15.73 20.80
C GLU A 14 -7.83 -14.68 19.71
N ARG A 15 -8.47 -13.58 20.11
CA ARG A 15 -8.80 -12.44 19.25
C ARG A 15 -7.58 -12.03 18.43
N THR A 16 -7.54 -12.44 17.20
CA THR A 16 -6.65 -11.91 16.19
C THR A 16 -7.05 -10.45 15.96
N GLU A 17 -6.21 -9.53 16.37
CA GLU A 17 -6.44 -8.11 16.13
C GLU A 17 -6.26 -7.87 14.63
N MET A 18 -7.34 -7.53 13.96
CA MET A 18 -7.29 -7.17 12.55
C MET A 18 -7.10 -5.67 12.42
N MET A 19 -6.02 -5.25 11.78
CA MET A 19 -5.73 -3.86 11.51
C MET A 19 -6.15 -3.53 10.07
N THR A 20 -6.82 -2.39 9.90
CA THR A 20 -7.23 -1.89 8.59
C THR A 20 -6.44 -0.64 8.26
N LEU A 21 -5.75 -0.63 7.13
CA LEU A 21 -5.00 0.51 6.62
C LEU A 21 -5.67 1.09 5.37
N PRO A 22 -5.62 2.40 5.16
CA PRO A 22 -6.07 2.99 3.91
C PRO A 22 -5.16 2.58 2.77
N THR A 23 -5.72 2.43 1.56
CA THR A 23 -4.89 2.29 0.35
C THR A 23 -3.97 3.51 0.19
N ALA A 24 -2.77 3.33 -0.35
CA ALA A 24 -1.83 4.43 -0.52
C ALA A 24 -1.06 4.30 -1.84
N TYR A 25 -0.90 5.43 -2.53
CA TYR A 25 -0.09 5.54 -3.74
C TYR A 25 1.39 5.66 -3.37
N LEU A 26 2.21 4.66 -3.73
CA LEU A 26 3.63 4.58 -3.35
C LEU A 26 3.83 4.92 -1.86
N ALA A 27 3.18 4.15 -1.01
CA ALA A 27 3.00 4.41 0.41
C ALA A 27 4.28 4.87 1.12
N PRO A 28 4.16 5.71 2.17
CA PRO A 28 5.30 6.10 2.98
C PRO A 28 5.83 4.93 3.81
N GLU A 29 7.05 5.10 4.32
CA GLU A 29 7.73 4.11 5.15
C GLU A 29 6.89 3.67 6.35
N GLU A 30 6.28 4.64 7.03
CA GLU A 30 5.46 4.40 8.22
C GLU A 30 4.25 3.52 7.93
N TRP A 31 3.69 3.60 6.71
CA TRP A 31 2.62 2.72 6.27
C TRP A 31 3.08 1.26 6.21
N TYR A 32 4.29 1.00 5.68
CA TYR A 32 4.88 -0.33 5.63
C TYR A 32 5.30 -0.82 7.01
N ARG A 33 5.76 0.05 7.88
CA ARG A 33 6.02 -0.29 9.29
C ARG A 33 4.76 -0.80 9.96
N LEU A 34 3.65 -0.09 9.82
CA LEU A 34 2.35 -0.53 10.35
C LEU A 34 1.89 -1.84 9.71
N TRP A 35 2.12 -2.01 8.40
CA TRP A 35 1.77 -3.24 7.69
C TRP A 35 2.51 -4.47 8.22
N TYR A 36 3.78 -4.33 8.55
CA TYR A 36 4.63 -5.44 8.97
C TYR A 36 4.72 -5.62 10.50
N GLU A 37 4.72 -4.56 11.27
CA GLU A 37 4.94 -4.60 12.71
C GLU A 37 3.65 -4.47 13.54
N GLY A 38 2.58 -3.97 12.94
CA GLY A 38 1.39 -3.56 13.67
C GLY A 38 1.63 -2.24 14.44
N PHE A 39 0.67 -1.87 15.32
CA PHE A 39 0.78 -0.63 16.08
C PHE A 39 1.88 -0.67 17.17
N PRO A 40 2.51 0.51 17.45
CA PRO A 40 3.46 0.64 18.56
C PRO A 40 2.80 0.26 19.89
N GLY A 41 3.24 -0.83 20.50
CA GLY A 41 2.66 -1.43 21.69
C GLY A 41 2.51 -2.95 21.59
N ALA A 42 2.42 -3.51 20.41
CA ALA A 42 2.69 -4.90 20.17
C ALA A 42 4.21 -5.10 20.34
N GLN A 43 4.63 -5.91 21.30
CA GLN A 43 6.05 -6.11 21.62
C GLN A 43 6.82 -6.48 20.36
N ALA A 44 7.67 -5.56 19.91
CA ALA A 44 8.55 -5.73 18.77
C ALA A 44 9.50 -6.90 19.00
N SER A 45 9.23 -8.00 18.32
CA SER A 45 10.24 -9.01 18.04
C SER A 45 10.43 -9.00 16.52
N PRO A 46 11.66 -9.01 16.00
CA PRO A 46 11.88 -9.05 14.57
C PRO A 46 11.16 -10.27 13.98
N PRO A 47 10.63 -10.19 12.76
CA PRO A 47 9.78 -11.23 12.18
C PRO A 47 10.61 -12.48 11.86
N ALA A 48 10.82 -13.32 12.85
CA ALA A 48 11.37 -14.67 12.66
C ALA A 48 10.33 -15.64 12.06
N LYS A 49 9.12 -15.23 11.89
CA LYS A 49 7.96 -15.79 11.18
C LYS A 49 6.86 -14.74 11.29
N TRP A 50 6.18 -14.44 10.21
CA TRP A 50 4.88 -13.79 10.23
C TRP A 50 4.10 -14.46 11.36
N LYS A 51 3.84 -13.72 12.44
CA LYS A 51 2.96 -14.24 13.49
C LYS A 51 1.62 -14.43 12.81
N ASP A 52 1.13 -15.66 12.81
CA ASP A 52 -0.14 -16.08 12.21
C ASP A 52 -1.37 -15.33 12.78
N ASP A 53 -1.16 -14.29 13.59
CA ASP A 53 -2.16 -13.69 14.46
C ASP A 53 -2.47 -12.20 14.17
N ILE A 54 -1.75 -11.53 13.25
CA ILE A 54 -2.04 -10.14 12.88
C ILE A 54 -2.25 -10.08 11.36
N TYR A 55 -3.47 -9.78 10.96
CA TYR A 55 -3.82 -9.58 9.55
C TYR A 55 -4.05 -8.09 9.30
N CYS A 56 -3.27 -7.50 8.39
CA CYS A 56 -3.54 -6.19 7.84
C CYS A 56 -4.45 -6.32 6.62
N GLN A 57 -5.46 -5.47 6.55
CA GLN A 57 -6.38 -5.37 5.42
C GLN A 57 -6.43 -3.94 4.92
N ILE A 58 -6.64 -3.76 3.61
CA ILE A 58 -6.84 -2.44 3.03
C ILE A 58 -8.31 -2.05 3.16
N GLU A 59 -8.57 -0.84 3.70
CA GLU A 59 -9.91 -0.28 3.79
C GLU A 59 -10.37 0.25 2.43
N VAL A 60 -11.38 -0.39 1.88
CA VAL A 60 -11.89 -0.06 0.53
C VAL A 60 -13.30 0.55 0.56
N MET A 61 -14.00 0.41 1.69
CA MET A 61 -15.39 0.85 1.84
C MET A 61 -15.53 2.26 2.44
N GLU A 62 -14.43 2.88 2.81
CA GLU A 62 -14.43 4.26 3.32
C GLU A 62 -14.79 5.27 2.22
N SER A 63 -15.28 6.43 2.64
CA SER A 63 -15.49 7.57 1.75
C SER A 63 -14.14 8.15 1.35
N PHE A 64 -13.85 8.24 0.05
CA PHE A 64 -12.57 8.73 -0.46
C PHE A 64 -12.31 10.19 -0.07
N PRO A 65 -11.32 10.47 0.79
CA PRO A 65 -10.87 11.82 1.07
C PRO A 65 -9.91 12.28 -0.02
N LYS A 66 -10.16 13.47 -0.57
CA LYS A 66 -9.30 14.04 -1.61
C LYS A 66 -7.98 14.54 -1.00
N GLN A 67 -6.90 14.46 -1.79
CA GLN A 67 -5.60 15.04 -1.45
C GLN A 67 -4.90 14.36 -0.26
N THR A 68 -5.06 13.06 -0.13
CA THR A 68 -4.42 12.25 0.89
C THR A 68 -3.41 11.27 0.27
N TYR A 69 -2.74 10.48 1.07
CA TYR A 69 -1.82 9.41 0.62
C TYR A 69 -2.46 8.40 -0.32
N ARG A 70 -3.80 8.33 -0.38
CA ARG A 70 -4.50 7.43 -1.30
C ARG A 70 -4.19 7.71 -2.76
N ASN A 71 -4.00 8.98 -3.10
CA ASN A 71 -3.66 9.39 -4.47
C ASN A 71 -2.42 10.32 -4.54
N ARG A 72 -1.66 10.44 -3.45
CA ARG A 72 -0.46 11.28 -3.38
C ARG A 72 0.68 10.55 -2.70
N CYS A 73 1.90 10.81 -3.17
CA CYS A 73 3.12 10.46 -2.45
C CYS A 73 4.11 11.62 -2.54
N THR A 74 5.06 11.63 -1.64
CA THR A 74 6.21 12.55 -1.69
C THR A 74 7.47 11.73 -1.89
N ILE A 75 8.30 12.10 -2.85
CA ILE A 75 9.61 11.51 -3.11
C ILE A 75 10.70 12.56 -2.87
N THR A 76 11.89 12.12 -2.55
CA THR A 76 13.05 13.00 -2.43
C THR A 76 13.73 13.16 -3.78
N THR A 77 13.91 14.39 -4.22
CA THR A 77 14.66 14.72 -5.44
C THR A 77 15.89 15.57 -5.09
N PRO A 78 16.86 15.71 -6.00
CA PRO A 78 18.03 16.59 -5.77
C PRO A 78 17.64 18.04 -5.45
N ASP A 79 16.47 18.49 -5.94
CA ASP A 79 15.95 19.85 -5.73
C ASP A 79 15.05 19.97 -4.48
N GLY A 80 14.88 18.88 -3.74
CA GLY A 80 14.04 18.79 -2.56
C GLY A 80 12.84 17.83 -2.71
N PRO A 81 11.92 17.82 -1.74
CA PRO A 81 10.76 16.93 -1.77
C PRO A 81 9.81 17.32 -2.90
N LEU A 82 9.37 16.33 -3.67
CA LEU A 82 8.42 16.45 -4.77
C LEU A 82 7.17 15.62 -4.50
N THR A 83 6.01 16.29 -4.50
CA THR A 83 4.73 15.58 -4.37
C THR A 83 4.18 15.17 -5.73
N LEU A 84 3.95 13.88 -5.89
CA LEU A 84 3.30 13.28 -7.04
C LEU A 84 1.83 13.01 -6.73
N THR A 85 0.93 13.39 -7.63
CA THR A 85 -0.52 13.23 -7.42
C THR A 85 -1.15 12.53 -8.60
N VAL A 86 -1.74 11.37 -8.35
CA VAL A 86 -2.57 10.67 -9.34
C VAL A 86 -3.90 11.41 -9.44
N PRO A 87 -4.24 11.97 -10.62
CA PRO A 87 -5.50 12.67 -10.80
C PRO A 87 -6.66 11.66 -10.87
N VAL A 88 -7.74 11.98 -10.16
CA VAL A 88 -8.95 11.16 -10.15
C VAL A 88 -10.10 11.90 -10.81
N LYS A 89 -11.06 11.17 -11.37
CA LYS A 89 -12.25 11.75 -11.96
C LYS A 89 -13.08 12.45 -10.89
N HIS A 90 -13.61 13.61 -11.25
CA HIS A 90 -14.47 14.36 -10.34
C HIS A 90 -15.80 13.64 -10.15
N SER A 91 -16.22 13.49 -8.90
CA SER A 91 -17.57 13.04 -8.54
C SER A 91 -18.24 14.09 -7.68
N GLU A 92 -19.51 14.40 -7.97
CA GLU A 92 -20.34 15.31 -7.17
C GLU A 92 -20.82 14.64 -5.88
N ARG A 93 -20.85 13.32 -5.86
CA ARG A 93 -21.28 12.51 -4.70
C ARG A 93 -20.07 11.98 -3.94
N LYS A 94 -20.27 11.71 -2.65
CA LYS A 94 -19.29 10.92 -1.88
C LYS A 94 -19.12 9.58 -2.56
N GLN A 95 -17.87 9.26 -2.92
CA GLN A 95 -17.49 8.04 -3.62
C GLN A 95 -16.70 7.16 -2.67
N LEU A 96 -16.93 5.86 -2.73
CA LEU A 96 -16.12 4.90 -1.96
C LEU A 96 -14.73 4.78 -2.59
N THR A 97 -13.73 4.52 -1.78
CA THR A 97 -12.33 4.40 -2.24
C THR A 97 -12.18 3.38 -3.36
N ARG A 98 -12.88 2.24 -3.29
CA ARG A 98 -12.87 1.21 -4.33
C ARG A 98 -13.40 1.65 -5.70
N ASP A 99 -14.28 2.67 -5.72
CA ASP A 99 -14.99 3.10 -6.95
C ASP A 99 -14.32 4.32 -7.60
N VAL A 100 -13.19 4.80 -7.04
CA VAL A 100 -12.48 5.99 -7.54
C VAL A 100 -11.78 5.68 -8.84
N GLU A 101 -12.22 6.35 -9.94
CA GLU A 101 -11.59 6.20 -11.25
C GLU A 101 -10.46 7.21 -11.46
N ILE A 102 -9.38 6.75 -12.10
CA ILE A 102 -8.25 7.58 -12.49
C ILE A 102 -8.61 8.45 -13.70
N SER A 103 -8.10 9.68 -13.72
CA SER A 103 -8.21 10.60 -14.86
C SER A 103 -6.90 10.65 -15.63
N TYR A 104 -6.96 10.40 -16.93
CA TYR A 104 -5.78 10.40 -17.82
C TYR A 104 -5.63 11.68 -18.64
N GLN A 105 -6.39 12.74 -18.33
CA GLN A 105 -6.39 13.99 -19.11
C GLN A 105 -5.06 14.77 -19.10
N LYS A 106 -4.18 14.55 -18.12
CA LYS A 106 -2.96 15.36 -17.89
C LYS A 106 -1.65 14.62 -18.13
N HIS A 107 -1.64 13.48 -18.78
CA HIS A 107 -0.43 12.66 -18.99
C HIS A 107 0.44 12.47 -17.75
N TRP A 108 -0.22 12.35 -16.58
CA TRP A 108 0.43 12.27 -15.29
C TRP A 108 1.39 11.08 -15.18
N GLN A 109 1.09 9.96 -15.83
CA GLN A 109 1.96 8.78 -15.82
C GLN A 109 3.35 9.11 -16.35
N HIS A 110 3.44 9.79 -17.48
CA HIS A 110 4.72 10.20 -18.05
C HIS A 110 5.47 11.17 -17.14
N GLN A 111 4.77 12.14 -16.54
CA GLN A 111 5.36 13.09 -15.60
C GLN A 111 5.90 12.39 -14.35
N HIS A 112 5.13 11.47 -13.76
CA HIS A 112 5.55 10.68 -12.61
C HIS A 112 6.74 9.79 -12.96
N TRP A 113 6.71 9.12 -14.12
CA TRP A 113 7.82 8.29 -14.58
C TRP A 113 9.12 9.08 -14.70
N ILE A 114 9.10 10.24 -15.35
CA ILE A 114 10.27 11.12 -15.44
C ILE A 114 10.74 11.57 -14.06
N ALA A 115 9.85 11.92 -13.16
CA ALA A 115 10.19 12.30 -11.81
C ALA A 115 10.90 11.17 -11.04
N LEU A 116 10.36 9.95 -11.10
CA LEU A 116 10.97 8.76 -10.47
C LEU A 116 12.35 8.45 -11.07
N VAL A 117 12.47 8.45 -12.40
CA VAL A 117 13.76 8.25 -13.07
C VAL A 117 14.75 9.34 -12.67
N SER A 118 14.34 10.60 -12.63
CA SER A 118 15.22 11.70 -12.25
C SER A 118 15.68 11.61 -10.79
N ALA A 119 14.78 11.20 -9.88
CA ALA A 119 15.08 11.03 -8.48
C ALA A 119 16.06 9.88 -8.22
N TYR A 120 15.81 8.71 -8.85
CA TYR A 120 16.45 7.47 -8.41
C TYR A 120 17.49 6.88 -9.36
N LYS A 121 17.69 7.39 -10.58
CA LYS A 121 18.62 6.83 -11.57
C LYS A 121 20.07 6.69 -11.10
N ARG A 122 20.44 7.34 -10.00
CA ARG A 122 21.79 7.28 -9.42
C ARG A 122 21.88 6.36 -8.19
N THR A 123 20.76 5.80 -7.76
CA THR A 123 20.72 4.89 -6.61
C THR A 123 21.14 3.48 -7.01
N PRO A 124 21.70 2.68 -6.08
CA PRO A 124 22.26 1.37 -6.39
C PRO A 124 21.28 0.36 -6.97
N TYR A 125 19.99 0.43 -6.57
CA TYR A 125 18.98 -0.55 -6.95
C TYR A 125 18.06 -0.10 -8.09
N PHE A 126 18.26 1.10 -8.63
CA PHE A 126 17.41 1.64 -9.69
C PHE A 126 17.29 0.71 -10.90
N ASP A 127 18.43 0.27 -11.46
CA ASP A 127 18.45 -0.56 -12.68
C ASP A 127 17.80 -1.94 -12.47
N TYR A 128 17.76 -2.42 -11.23
CA TYR A 128 17.14 -3.70 -10.88
C TYR A 128 15.63 -3.61 -10.66
N TYR A 129 15.16 -2.47 -10.17
CA TYR A 129 13.79 -2.36 -9.66
C TYR A 129 12.84 -1.58 -10.57
N MET A 130 13.33 -0.59 -11.31
CA MET A 130 12.46 0.30 -12.08
C MET A 130 11.63 -0.40 -13.15
N ASP A 131 12.12 -1.50 -13.72
CA ASP A 131 11.36 -2.27 -14.71
C ASP A 131 10.08 -2.91 -14.14
N TYR A 132 10.04 -3.18 -12.82
CA TYR A 132 8.81 -3.66 -12.17
C TYR A 132 7.74 -2.58 -12.04
N PHE A 133 8.16 -1.32 -11.93
CA PHE A 133 7.23 -0.18 -11.83
C PHE A 133 6.76 0.34 -13.18
N ARG A 134 7.55 0.18 -14.22
CA ARG A 134 7.29 0.69 -15.56
C ARG A 134 5.90 0.36 -16.10
N PRO A 135 5.35 -0.86 -15.99
CA PRO A 135 4.03 -1.19 -16.52
C PRO A 135 2.90 -0.33 -15.99
N PHE A 136 2.99 0.18 -14.75
CA PHE A 136 1.97 1.04 -14.14
C PHE A 136 1.96 2.46 -14.70
N TYR A 137 3.05 2.87 -15.35
CA TYR A 137 3.19 4.18 -15.98
C TYR A 137 3.04 4.12 -17.52
N GLU A 138 3.00 2.93 -18.11
CA GLU A 138 2.79 2.72 -19.54
C GLU A 138 1.36 2.26 -19.86
N LYS A 139 0.71 1.56 -18.91
CA LYS A 139 -0.65 1.05 -19.10
C LYS A 139 -1.64 1.85 -18.25
N GLU A 140 -2.84 2.03 -18.80
CA GLU A 140 -3.93 2.65 -18.05
C GLU A 140 -4.60 1.62 -17.13
N THR A 141 -4.78 2.01 -15.87
CA THR A 141 -5.56 1.29 -14.87
C THR A 141 -6.83 2.08 -14.59
N LYS A 142 -7.98 1.43 -14.56
CA LYS A 142 -9.26 2.13 -14.42
C LYS A 142 -9.44 2.72 -13.02
N PHE A 143 -9.23 1.92 -11.99
CA PHE A 143 -9.46 2.31 -10.61
C PHE A 143 -8.16 2.65 -9.89
N LEU A 144 -8.25 3.66 -9.00
CA LEU A 144 -7.11 4.05 -8.16
C LEU A 144 -6.69 2.91 -7.22
N LEU A 145 -7.65 2.16 -6.71
CA LEU A 145 -7.38 1.01 -5.84
C LEU A 145 -6.50 -0.02 -6.55
N ASP A 146 -6.87 -0.43 -7.78
CA ASP A 146 -6.11 -1.43 -8.56
C ASP A 146 -4.66 -0.97 -8.84
N LEU A 147 -4.47 0.34 -9.11
CA LEU A 147 -3.14 0.91 -9.28
C LEU A 147 -2.30 0.79 -7.99
N ASN A 148 -2.90 1.17 -6.86
CA ASN A 148 -2.22 1.16 -5.57
C ASN A 148 -1.90 -0.26 -5.11
N GLU A 149 -2.83 -1.19 -5.26
CA GLU A 149 -2.63 -2.61 -4.92
C GLU A 149 -1.51 -3.22 -5.77
N GLY A 150 -1.51 -2.99 -7.07
CA GLY A 150 -0.44 -3.49 -7.94
C GLY A 150 0.93 -2.92 -7.59
N LEU A 151 1.03 -1.63 -7.27
CA LEU A 151 2.27 -1.01 -6.80
C LEU A 151 2.70 -1.57 -5.44
N HIS A 152 1.74 -1.81 -4.54
CA HIS A 152 1.99 -2.41 -3.24
C HIS A 152 2.54 -3.84 -3.37
N GLU A 153 1.96 -4.68 -4.23
CA GLU A 153 2.46 -6.03 -4.52
C GLU A 153 3.90 -6.02 -5.01
N VAL A 154 4.23 -5.09 -5.92
CA VAL A 154 5.61 -4.93 -6.40
C VAL A 154 6.54 -4.57 -5.23
N ILE A 155 6.19 -3.57 -4.43
CA ILE A 155 7.01 -3.13 -3.31
C ILE A 155 7.18 -4.25 -2.28
N GLN A 156 6.10 -4.96 -1.93
CA GLN A 156 6.18 -6.12 -1.04
C GLN A 156 7.12 -7.19 -1.56
N THR A 157 7.00 -7.53 -2.85
CA THR A 157 7.88 -8.51 -3.50
C THR A 157 9.34 -8.11 -3.38
N LEU A 158 9.65 -6.83 -3.63
CA LEU A 158 11.03 -6.33 -3.57
C LEU A 158 11.55 -6.24 -2.13
N LEU A 159 10.70 -5.96 -1.15
CA LEU A 159 11.07 -5.94 0.27
C LEU A 159 11.37 -7.34 0.82
N ILE A 160 10.58 -8.33 0.44
CA ILE A 160 10.68 -9.70 0.99
C ILE A 160 11.64 -10.57 0.16
N ASN A 161 12.06 -10.08 -1.02
CA ASN A 161 12.87 -10.83 -1.99
C ASN A 161 12.24 -12.20 -2.37
N GLN A 162 10.91 -12.26 -2.40
CA GLN A 162 10.15 -13.44 -2.83
C GLN A 162 9.24 -13.05 -4.02
N PRO A 163 9.17 -13.89 -5.06
CA PRO A 163 8.24 -13.62 -6.17
C PRO A 163 6.81 -13.61 -5.66
N PRO A 164 5.92 -12.76 -6.24
CA PRO A 164 4.53 -12.69 -5.83
C PRO A 164 3.90 -14.08 -6.00
N GLN A 165 3.41 -14.65 -4.92
CA GLN A 165 2.55 -15.81 -5.00
C GLN A 165 1.14 -15.29 -5.37
N ALA A 166 0.67 -15.69 -6.55
CA ALA A 166 -0.67 -15.39 -7.02
C ALA A 166 -1.71 -16.13 -6.14
N ASN A 167 -2.03 -15.58 -5.01
CA ASN A 167 -3.16 -15.99 -4.19
C ASN A 167 -4.24 -14.92 -4.26
N SER A 168 -4.92 -14.91 -5.40
CA SER A 168 -6.19 -14.22 -5.56
C SER A 168 -7.31 -15.05 -4.94
N GLU A 169 -7.37 -15.12 -3.63
CA GLU A 169 -8.61 -15.44 -2.93
C GLU A 169 -9.13 -14.16 -2.29
N THR A 170 -10.09 -13.56 -2.99
CA THR A 170 -10.96 -12.52 -2.44
C THR A 170 -11.65 -13.09 -1.21
N GLN A 171 -11.07 -12.85 -0.05
CA GLN A 171 -11.71 -13.22 1.20
C GLN A 171 -12.84 -12.22 1.50
N ALA A 172 -13.98 -12.77 1.88
CA ALA A 172 -15.19 -12.05 2.22
C ALA A 172 -14.94 -10.99 3.33
N PRO A 173 -15.70 -9.89 3.35
CA PRO A 173 -15.51 -8.80 4.31
C PRO A 173 -15.74 -9.31 5.73
N LEU A 174 -14.68 -9.27 6.53
CA LEU A 174 -14.72 -9.56 7.95
C LEU A 174 -15.15 -8.30 8.73
N GLN A 175 -15.92 -8.52 9.79
CA GLN A 175 -16.56 -7.46 10.55
C GLN A 175 -15.55 -6.64 11.36
N HIS A 176 -15.68 -5.31 11.27
CA HIS A 176 -14.88 -4.32 11.99
C HIS A 176 -14.85 -4.50 13.50
N THR A 177 -13.66 -4.46 14.08
CA THR A 177 -13.48 -4.20 15.52
C THR A 177 -12.17 -3.49 15.81
N THR A 178 -12.03 -2.23 15.40
CA THR A 178 -11.23 -1.22 16.13
C THR A 178 -11.60 0.16 15.61
N ASP A 179 -11.95 1.07 16.52
CA ASP A 179 -12.37 2.46 16.28
C ASP A 179 -11.19 3.40 15.92
N TRP A 180 -10.32 3.04 14.98
CA TRP A 180 -9.30 3.95 14.48
C TRP A 180 -9.86 4.78 13.34
N GLN A 181 -9.94 6.09 13.55
CA GLN A 181 -10.40 7.02 12.54
C GLN A 181 -9.29 7.26 11.50
N ALA A 182 -9.64 7.36 10.23
CA ALA A 182 -8.68 7.64 9.14
C ALA A 182 -7.80 8.89 9.39
N GLN A 183 -8.26 9.83 10.21
CA GLN A 183 -7.52 11.03 10.64
C GLN A 183 -6.35 10.70 11.57
N ASP A 184 -6.45 9.66 12.39
CA ASP A 184 -5.37 9.26 13.29
C ASP A 184 -4.21 8.63 12.51
N LEU A 185 -4.52 7.92 11.44
CA LEU A 185 -3.53 7.30 10.54
C LEU A 185 -2.75 8.32 9.73
N GLU A 186 -3.38 9.43 9.28
CA GLU A 186 -2.67 10.50 8.59
C GLU A 186 -1.63 11.18 9.51
N THR A 187 -1.90 11.25 10.81
CA THR A 187 -0.95 11.78 11.80
C THR A 187 0.23 10.83 12.02
N CYS A 188 0.03 9.53 11.84
CA CYS A 188 1.07 8.50 11.99
C CYS A 188 2.04 8.42 10.80
N PHE A 189 1.68 8.96 9.61
CA PHE A 189 2.50 8.81 8.40
C PHE A 189 3.68 9.79 8.31
N GLY A 190 4.04 10.48 9.38
CA GLY A 190 5.24 11.32 9.47
C GLY A 190 5.32 12.38 8.36
N ASN A 191 6.48 12.50 7.72
CA ASN A 191 6.71 13.41 6.58
C ASN A 191 6.14 12.88 5.26
N GLY A 192 5.59 11.68 5.25
CA GLY A 192 4.96 11.09 4.07
C GLY A 192 5.89 10.81 2.90
N ILE A 193 7.19 10.64 3.17
CA ILE A 193 8.17 10.27 2.14
C ILE A 193 7.96 8.80 1.75
N SER A 194 7.86 8.55 0.45
CA SER A 194 7.65 7.22 -0.09
C SER A 194 8.74 6.23 0.34
N ILE A 195 8.36 4.99 0.61
CA ILE A 195 9.29 3.87 0.84
C ILE A 195 10.30 3.70 -0.31
N LEU A 196 9.99 4.21 -1.51
CA LEU A 196 10.88 4.12 -2.66
C LEU A 196 12.23 4.75 -2.40
N ASP A 197 12.31 5.83 -1.61
CA ASP A 197 13.59 6.47 -1.26
C ASP A 197 14.54 5.44 -0.63
N LYS A 198 14.07 4.69 0.35
CA LYS A 198 14.86 3.64 0.99
C LYS A 198 15.02 2.40 0.12
N LEU A 199 13.96 1.99 -0.57
CA LEU A 199 14.00 0.80 -1.42
C LEU A 199 15.03 0.93 -2.54
N MET A 200 15.14 2.08 -3.18
CA MET A 200 16.10 2.34 -4.24
C MET A 200 17.53 2.51 -3.72
N GLU A 201 17.72 2.91 -2.47
CA GLU A 201 19.02 3.07 -1.84
C GLU A 201 19.55 1.78 -1.19
N PHE A 202 18.69 1.05 -0.47
CA PHE A 202 19.08 -0.10 0.35
C PHE A 202 18.59 -1.46 -0.17
N GLY A 203 17.72 -1.47 -1.20
CA GLY A 203 17.16 -2.70 -1.75
C GLY A 203 16.44 -3.54 -0.70
N PRO A 204 16.69 -4.87 -0.64
CA PRO A 204 16.01 -5.77 0.30
C PRO A 204 16.30 -5.45 1.77
N GLU A 205 17.42 -4.78 2.06
CA GLU A 205 17.76 -4.37 3.44
C GLU A 205 16.83 -3.29 3.98
N THR A 206 16.01 -2.68 3.12
CA THR A 206 15.01 -1.68 3.51
C THR A 206 14.10 -2.21 4.61
N ILE A 207 13.70 -3.48 4.56
CA ILE A 207 12.82 -4.10 5.57
C ILE A 207 13.41 -4.07 6.99
N MET A 208 14.74 -4.04 7.10
CA MET A 208 15.43 -3.94 8.39
C MET A 208 15.58 -2.50 8.88
N LYS A 209 15.17 -1.53 8.07
CA LYS A 209 15.37 -0.09 8.30
C LYS A 209 14.07 0.70 8.43
N ILE A 210 12.93 0.02 8.22
CA ILE A 210 11.57 0.58 8.41
C ILE A 210 11.01 0.35 9.79
#